data_a8960f822d910c28e43884eeb8f39da6
#
_entry.id   a8960f822d910c28e43884eeb8f39da6
#
_cell.length_a   1.000
_cell.length_b   1.000
_cell.length_c   1.000
_cell.angle_alpha   90.00
_cell.angle_beta   90.00
_cell.angle_gamma   90.00
#
_symmetry.space_group_name_H-M   'P 1'
#
loop_
_entity.id
_entity.type
_entity.pdbx_description
1 polymer ?
#
loop_
_entity_poly.entity_id
_entity_poly.type
_entity_poly.pdbx_seq_one_letter_code
_entity_poly.pdbx_strand_id
1 'polypeptide(L)'
;MLSWARNSAIYRLSKRMHTEKQLRQAITRKAREKFEDIGDRQVEALAAFAVKFGYDNSALDDQAYAEVATRSAQRSGRSKRAISQRLVIKGIDRETASEAVADVNDLRAAVVLARKRAFGPFRRVELDQKRKAKELASFARAGFSSEIGRQVFEMHRDDAELVLSEDVA
;
A
#
# COMPACT_ATOMS: atom_id res chain seq x y z
N MET A 1 -6.07 -26.10 -20.68
CA MET A 1 -5.43 -24.86 -20.25
C MET A 1 -6.40 -23.86 -19.61
N LEU A 2 -7.55 -23.50 -20.24
CA LEU A 2 -8.51 -22.53 -19.67
C LEU A 2 -9.10 -22.96 -18.31
N SER A 3 -9.45 -24.23 -18.14
CA SER A 3 -9.94 -24.74 -16.85
C SER A 3 -8.90 -24.59 -15.73
N TRP A 4 -7.62 -24.79 -16.07
CA TRP A 4 -6.52 -24.54 -15.14
C TRP A 4 -6.39 -23.05 -14.79
N ALA A 5 -6.46 -22.16 -15.78
CA ALA A 5 -6.38 -20.72 -15.54
C ALA A 5 -7.52 -20.25 -14.62
N ARG A 6 -8.76 -20.72 -14.86
CA ARG A 6 -9.91 -20.48 -13.99
C ARG A 6 -9.65 -20.95 -12.55
N ASN A 7 -9.26 -22.20 -12.37
CA ASN A 7 -9.02 -22.77 -11.04
C ASN A 7 -7.86 -22.06 -10.33
N SER A 8 -6.81 -21.67 -11.08
CA SER A 8 -5.70 -20.89 -10.56
C SER A 8 -6.10 -19.49 -10.12
N ALA A 9 -7.02 -18.83 -10.86
CA ALA A 9 -7.58 -17.54 -10.47
C ALA A 9 -8.44 -17.69 -9.19
N ILE A 10 -9.37 -18.64 -9.16
CA ILE A 10 -10.23 -18.93 -7.98
C ILE A 10 -9.35 -19.13 -6.74
N TYR A 11 -8.35 -20.02 -6.81
CA TYR A 11 -7.47 -20.29 -5.68
C TYR A 11 -6.79 -19.04 -5.14
N ARG A 12 -6.31 -18.14 -6.01
CA ARG A 12 -5.61 -16.92 -5.60
C ARG A 12 -6.55 -15.89 -5.01
N LEU A 13 -7.64 -15.63 -5.72
CA LEU A 13 -8.63 -14.62 -5.32
C LEU A 13 -9.35 -15.00 -4.04
N SER A 14 -9.56 -16.30 -3.77
CA SER A 14 -10.11 -16.75 -2.49
C SER A 14 -9.17 -16.61 -1.29
N LYS A 15 -7.85 -16.51 -1.53
CA LYS A 15 -6.85 -16.37 -0.45
C LYS A 15 -6.68 -14.93 0.00
N ARG A 16 -6.69 -13.99 -0.92
CA ARG A 16 -6.49 -12.55 -0.65
C ARG A 16 -6.89 -11.72 -1.86
N MET A 17 -7.14 -10.44 -1.62
CA MET A 17 -7.29 -9.47 -2.71
C MET A 17 -6.01 -9.39 -3.57
N HIS A 18 -6.20 -9.26 -4.86
CA HIS A 18 -5.15 -9.03 -5.86
C HIS A 18 -5.53 -7.83 -6.72
N THR A 19 -4.54 -7.10 -7.22
CA THR A 19 -4.75 -6.21 -8.36
C THR A 19 -4.77 -7.02 -9.66
N GLU A 20 -5.33 -6.43 -10.72
CA GLU A 20 -5.27 -7.03 -12.06
C GLU A 20 -3.84 -7.42 -12.42
N LYS A 21 -2.88 -6.48 -12.25
CA LYS A 21 -1.45 -6.72 -12.53
C LYS A 21 -0.91 -7.91 -11.75
N GLN A 22 -1.23 -8.01 -10.46
CA GLN A 22 -0.75 -9.11 -9.62
C GLN A 22 -1.31 -10.45 -10.07
N LEU A 23 -2.61 -10.52 -10.40
CA LEU A 23 -3.22 -11.74 -10.90
C LEU A 23 -2.61 -12.13 -12.24
N ARG A 24 -2.51 -11.20 -13.20
CA ARG A 24 -1.89 -11.41 -14.51
C ARG A 24 -0.47 -11.97 -14.37
N GLN A 25 0.38 -11.33 -13.59
CA GLN A 25 1.74 -11.79 -13.34
C GLN A 25 1.81 -13.19 -12.71
N ALA A 26 0.93 -13.49 -11.75
CA ALA A 26 0.89 -14.78 -11.09
C ALA A 26 0.47 -15.91 -12.04
N ILE A 27 -0.53 -15.66 -12.90
CA ILE A 27 -0.98 -16.62 -13.92
C ILE A 27 0.12 -16.83 -14.96
N THR A 28 0.69 -15.73 -15.50
CA THR A 28 1.80 -15.79 -16.49
C THR A 28 2.95 -16.66 -15.99
N ARG A 29 3.44 -16.38 -14.78
CA ARG A 29 4.54 -17.15 -14.18
C ARG A 29 4.17 -18.63 -14.05
N LYS A 30 3.01 -18.92 -13.49
CA LYS A 30 2.57 -20.30 -13.23
C LYS A 30 2.19 -21.08 -14.49
N ALA A 31 1.76 -20.41 -15.53
CA ALA A 31 1.51 -21.07 -16.83
C ALA A 31 2.83 -21.58 -17.44
N ARG A 32 3.88 -20.74 -17.40
CA ARG A 32 5.22 -21.14 -17.89
C ARG A 32 5.86 -22.26 -17.07
N GLU A 33 5.60 -22.28 -15.76
CA GLU A 33 6.09 -23.37 -14.89
C GLU A 33 5.33 -24.70 -15.13
N LYS A 34 4.06 -24.63 -15.53
CA LYS A 34 3.20 -25.81 -15.62
C LYS A 34 3.16 -26.45 -17.01
N PHE A 35 3.26 -25.67 -18.04
CA PHE A 35 3.10 -26.11 -19.42
C PHE A 35 4.44 -25.96 -20.14
N GLU A 36 5.09 -27.10 -20.45
CA GLU A 36 6.27 -27.11 -21.28
C GLU A 36 5.94 -26.55 -22.68
N ASP A 37 6.84 -25.81 -23.26
CA ASP A 37 6.75 -25.23 -24.61
C ASP A 37 5.53 -24.32 -24.87
N ILE A 38 4.90 -23.79 -23.82
CA ILE A 38 3.80 -22.82 -23.97
C ILE A 38 4.30 -21.53 -24.61
N GLY A 39 3.68 -21.15 -25.74
CA GLY A 39 4.02 -19.92 -26.44
C GLY A 39 3.53 -18.66 -25.71
N ASP A 40 4.22 -17.52 -25.93
CA ASP A 40 3.90 -16.25 -25.27
C ASP A 40 2.46 -15.80 -25.50
N ARG A 41 1.90 -16.01 -26.71
CA ARG A 41 0.49 -15.71 -27.02
C ARG A 41 -0.48 -16.53 -26.18
N GLN A 42 -0.16 -17.80 -25.94
CA GLN A 42 -1.00 -18.68 -25.12
C GLN A 42 -0.93 -18.26 -23.63
N VAL A 43 0.25 -17.91 -23.14
CA VAL A 43 0.43 -17.38 -21.77
C VAL A 43 -0.40 -16.11 -21.57
N GLU A 44 -0.31 -15.17 -22.52
CA GLU A 44 -1.08 -13.92 -22.46
C GLU A 44 -2.59 -14.19 -22.50
N ALA A 45 -3.06 -15.09 -23.37
CA ALA A 45 -4.46 -15.47 -23.45
C ALA A 45 -4.97 -16.10 -22.13
N LEU A 46 -4.17 -16.94 -21.47
CA LEU A 46 -4.51 -17.52 -20.17
C LEU A 46 -4.59 -16.46 -19.06
N ALA A 47 -3.65 -15.51 -19.08
CA ALA A 47 -3.63 -14.40 -18.12
C ALA A 47 -4.83 -13.45 -18.33
N ALA A 48 -5.12 -13.09 -19.58
CA ALA A 48 -6.28 -12.27 -19.93
C ALA A 48 -7.61 -12.96 -19.54
N PHE A 49 -7.73 -14.26 -19.82
CA PHE A 49 -8.90 -15.05 -19.41
C PHE A 49 -9.09 -15.05 -17.88
N ALA A 50 -8.01 -15.25 -17.13
CA ALA A 50 -8.07 -15.26 -15.66
C ALA A 50 -8.48 -13.91 -15.08
N VAL A 51 -7.99 -12.81 -15.65
CA VAL A 51 -8.36 -11.44 -15.28
C VAL A 51 -9.83 -11.19 -15.59
N LYS A 52 -10.27 -11.49 -16.82
CA LYS A 52 -11.68 -11.36 -17.21
C LYS A 52 -12.58 -12.15 -16.26
N PHE A 53 -12.23 -13.41 -15.99
CA PHE A 53 -12.96 -14.25 -15.03
C PHE A 53 -13.05 -13.60 -13.64
N GLY A 54 -11.97 -12.99 -13.17
CA GLY A 54 -11.95 -12.27 -11.89
C GLY A 54 -12.94 -11.11 -11.83
N TYR A 55 -12.99 -10.29 -12.88
CA TYR A 55 -13.95 -9.17 -13.00
C TYR A 55 -15.40 -9.67 -13.14
N ASP A 56 -15.65 -10.63 -14.02
CA ASP A 56 -17.00 -11.18 -14.29
C ASP A 56 -17.64 -11.78 -13.02
N ASN A 57 -16.83 -12.22 -12.06
CA ASN A 57 -17.28 -12.79 -10.78
C ASN A 57 -17.11 -11.82 -9.60
N SER A 58 -16.86 -10.53 -9.83
CA SER A 58 -16.66 -9.50 -8.79
C SER A 58 -15.60 -9.89 -7.75
N ALA A 59 -14.64 -10.74 -8.13
CA ALA A 59 -13.54 -11.20 -7.29
C ALA A 59 -12.24 -10.40 -7.52
N LEU A 60 -12.24 -9.54 -8.54
CA LEU A 60 -11.16 -8.62 -8.88
C LEU A 60 -11.76 -7.21 -8.95
N ASP A 61 -11.22 -6.30 -8.16
CA ASP A 61 -11.64 -4.91 -8.07
C ASP A 61 -10.45 -4.06 -7.61
N ASP A 62 -9.83 -3.35 -8.55
CA ASP A 62 -8.64 -2.54 -8.31
C ASP A 62 -8.96 -1.29 -7.47
N GLN A 63 -10.18 -0.74 -7.57
CA GLN A 63 -10.63 0.38 -6.74
C GLN A 63 -10.78 -0.05 -5.28
N ALA A 64 -11.53 -1.12 -5.02
CA ALA A 64 -11.68 -1.67 -3.67
C ALA A 64 -10.32 -2.09 -3.08
N TYR A 65 -9.42 -2.66 -3.89
CA TYR A 65 -8.05 -2.94 -3.47
C TYR A 65 -7.33 -1.68 -3.02
N ALA A 66 -7.38 -0.60 -3.80
CA ALA A 66 -6.72 0.66 -3.49
C ALA A 66 -7.23 1.26 -2.17
N GLU A 67 -8.53 1.26 -1.93
CA GLU A 67 -9.14 1.74 -0.69
C GLU A 67 -8.70 0.92 0.54
N VAL A 68 -8.77 -0.41 0.47
CA VAL A 68 -8.37 -1.30 1.58
C VAL A 68 -6.89 -1.15 1.87
N ALA A 69 -6.05 -1.10 0.83
CA ALA A 69 -4.60 -0.93 0.96
C ALA A 69 -4.25 0.44 1.58
N THR A 70 -4.97 1.50 1.19
CA THR A 70 -4.79 2.85 1.75
C THR A 70 -5.13 2.89 3.23
N ARG A 71 -6.30 2.39 3.64
CA ARG A 71 -6.67 2.32 5.07
C ARG A 71 -5.65 1.54 5.91
N SER A 72 -5.18 0.42 5.40
CA SER A 72 -4.14 -0.38 6.07
C SER A 72 -2.82 0.37 6.20
N ALA A 73 -2.42 1.07 5.15
CA ALA A 73 -1.17 1.84 5.12
C ALA A 73 -1.22 3.07 6.04
N GLN A 74 -2.36 3.77 6.12
CA GLN A 74 -2.59 4.87 7.06
C GLN A 74 -2.41 4.40 8.51
N ARG A 75 -3.05 3.28 8.89
CA ARG A 75 -2.87 2.67 10.23
C ARG A 75 -1.42 2.27 10.51
N SER A 76 -0.61 2.13 9.47
CA SER A 76 0.81 1.83 9.56
C SER A 76 1.71 3.07 9.60
N GLY A 77 1.13 4.28 9.51
CA GLY A 77 1.89 5.54 9.52
C GLY A 77 2.64 5.78 8.20
N ARG A 78 2.01 5.46 7.06
CA ARG A 78 2.55 5.75 5.71
C ARG A 78 2.00 7.07 5.20
N SER A 79 2.87 7.88 4.57
CA SER A 79 2.45 9.15 3.95
C SER A 79 1.58 8.92 2.71
N LYS A 80 0.74 9.90 2.38
CA LYS A 80 -0.06 9.97 1.15
C LYS A 80 0.78 9.63 -0.10
N ARG A 81 1.95 10.27 -0.22
CA ARG A 81 2.89 10.04 -1.31
C ARG A 81 3.37 8.59 -1.37
N ALA A 82 3.78 8.01 -0.24
CA ALA A 82 4.27 6.63 -0.19
C ALA A 82 3.18 5.62 -0.50
N ILE A 83 1.93 5.88 -0.08
CA ILE A 83 0.77 5.04 -0.38
C ILE A 83 0.49 5.05 -1.88
N SER A 84 0.34 6.25 -2.47
CA SER A 84 0.08 6.40 -3.90
C SER A 84 1.14 5.71 -4.75
N GLN A 85 2.43 5.94 -4.48
CA GLN A 85 3.52 5.26 -5.18
C GLN A 85 3.43 3.74 -5.09
N ARG A 86 3.11 3.22 -3.91
CA ARG A 86 2.96 1.77 -3.72
C ARG A 86 1.78 1.19 -4.49
N LEU A 87 0.65 1.91 -4.57
CA LEU A 87 -0.51 1.51 -5.37
C LEU A 87 -0.14 1.41 -6.85
N VAL A 88 0.53 2.43 -7.39
CA VAL A 88 0.99 2.43 -8.79
C VAL A 88 1.95 1.28 -9.08
N ILE A 89 2.91 1.01 -8.19
CA ILE A 89 3.81 -0.16 -8.31
C ILE A 89 3.01 -1.47 -8.36
N LYS A 90 1.93 -1.57 -7.59
CA LYS A 90 1.03 -2.73 -7.58
C LYS A 90 0.15 -2.84 -8.82
N GLY A 91 0.15 -1.84 -9.68
CA GLY A 91 -0.56 -1.83 -10.95
C GLY A 91 -1.87 -1.05 -10.95
N ILE A 92 -2.19 -0.37 -9.85
CA ILE A 92 -3.31 0.57 -9.82
C ILE A 92 -2.94 1.76 -10.71
N ASP A 93 -3.87 2.20 -11.56
CA ASP A 93 -3.67 3.39 -12.36
C ASP A 93 -3.52 4.65 -11.49
N ARG A 94 -2.94 5.72 -12.06
CA ARG A 94 -2.59 6.92 -11.30
C ARG A 94 -3.81 7.69 -10.79
N GLU A 95 -4.90 7.68 -11.54
CA GLU A 95 -6.14 8.37 -11.18
C GLU A 95 -6.76 7.68 -9.97
N THR A 96 -7.03 6.38 -10.05
CA THR A 96 -7.53 5.55 -8.95
C THR A 96 -6.61 5.63 -7.71
N ALA A 97 -5.29 5.60 -7.89
CA ALA A 97 -4.34 5.73 -6.79
C ALA A 97 -4.41 7.12 -6.13
N SER A 98 -4.61 8.19 -6.93
CA SER A 98 -4.75 9.56 -6.43
C SER A 98 -6.05 9.76 -5.66
N GLU A 99 -7.15 9.23 -6.18
CA GLU A 99 -8.47 9.26 -5.53
C GLU A 99 -8.45 8.50 -4.20
N ALA A 100 -7.90 7.29 -4.19
CA ALA A 100 -7.82 6.46 -2.99
C ALA A 100 -7.05 7.11 -1.83
N VAL A 101 -6.12 8.03 -2.12
CA VAL A 101 -5.33 8.73 -1.09
C VAL A 101 -5.81 10.16 -0.84
N ALA A 102 -6.88 10.62 -1.47
CA ALA A 102 -7.32 12.03 -1.39
C ALA A 102 -7.47 12.50 0.07
N ASP A 103 -8.11 11.70 0.90
CA ASP A 103 -8.43 12.01 2.30
C ASP A 103 -7.36 11.56 3.31
N VAL A 104 -6.19 11.13 2.83
CA VAL A 104 -5.09 10.73 3.74
C VAL A 104 -4.55 11.96 4.47
N ASN A 105 -4.62 11.92 5.80
CA ASN A 105 -4.05 12.94 6.67
C ASN A 105 -2.58 12.61 6.99
N ASP A 106 -1.65 13.32 6.35
CA ASP A 106 -0.21 13.12 6.52
C ASP A 106 0.28 13.50 7.93
N LEU A 107 -0.31 14.50 8.57
CA LEU A 107 0.07 14.86 9.94
C LEU A 107 -0.22 13.70 10.90
N ARG A 108 -1.43 13.14 10.83
CA ARG A 108 -1.82 11.99 11.63
C ARG A 108 -0.96 10.76 11.34
N ALA A 109 -0.71 10.48 10.06
CA ALA A 109 0.14 9.36 9.65
C ALA A 109 1.58 9.50 10.17
N ALA A 110 2.13 10.72 10.19
CA ALA A 110 3.44 11.00 10.73
C ALA A 110 3.48 10.85 12.27
N VAL A 111 2.41 11.26 12.98
CA VAL A 111 2.27 11.02 14.42
C VAL A 111 2.19 9.53 14.74
N VAL A 112 1.45 8.75 13.95
CA VAL A 112 1.42 7.28 14.08
C VAL A 112 2.82 6.68 13.90
N LEU A 113 3.57 7.14 12.89
CA LEU A 113 4.97 6.72 12.68
C LEU A 113 5.85 7.07 13.86
N ALA A 114 5.74 8.31 14.37
CA ALA A 114 6.49 8.81 15.52
C ALA A 114 6.25 7.95 16.77
N ARG A 115 4.98 7.61 17.05
CA ARG A 115 4.61 6.74 18.18
C ARG A 115 5.22 5.34 18.04
N LYS A 116 5.10 4.73 16.87
CA LYS A 116 5.66 3.39 16.60
C LYS A 116 7.18 3.33 16.75
N ARG A 117 7.88 4.42 16.43
CA ARG A 117 9.34 4.47 16.45
C ARG A 117 9.92 5.18 17.68
N ALA A 118 9.09 5.63 18.58
CA ALA A 118 9.47 6.45 19.73
C ALA A 118 10.30 7.68 19.30
N PHE A 119 9.79 8.44 18.32
CA PHE A 119 10.35 9.70 17.81
C PHE A 119 9.55 10.90 18.29
N GLY A 120 10.13 12.10 18.15
CA GLY A 120 9.46 13.36 18.47
C GLY A 120 8.79 13.35 19.84
N PRO A 121 7.44 13.56 19.91
CA PRO A 121 6.69 13.60 21.18
C PRO A 121 6.74 12.29 21.96
N PHE A 122 7.06 11.18 21.33
CA PHE A 122 7.12 9.85 21.95
C PHE A 122 8.54 9.39 22.27
N ARG A 123 9.54 10.27 22.15
CA ARG A 123 10.94 9.97 22.42
C ARG A 123 11.14 9.58 23.89
N ARG A 124 11.92 8.52 24.10
CA ARG A 124 12.23 7.96 25.42
C ARG A 124 13.68 8.17 25.86
N VAL A 125 14.49 8.82 25.03
CA VAL A 125 15.91 9.03 25.23
C VAL A 125 16.25 10.49 24.95
N GLU A 126 17.37 10.97 25.50
CA GLU A 126 17.83 12.34 25.25
C GLU A 126 18.02 12.63 23.76
N LEU A 127 17.73 13.88 23.40
CA LEU A 127 17.89 14.40 22.06
C LEU A 127 19.30 14.95 21.89
N ASP A 128 20.07 14.33 21.00
CA ASP A 128 21.31 14.87 20.48
C ASP A 128 21.21 15.18 18.97
N GLN A 129 22.23 15.82 18.39
CA GLN A 129 22.25 16.20 16.97
C GLN A 129 22.14 14.98 16.04
N LYS A 130 22.78 13.87 16.39
CA LYS A 130 22.75 12.62 15.60
C LYS A 130 21.34 12.04 15.59
N ARG A 131 20.67 12.06 16.74
CA ARG A 131 19.30 11.58 16.88
C ARG A 131 18.30 12.46 16.13
N LYS A 132 18.44 13.79 16.24
CA LYS A 132 17.65 14.76 15.47
C LYS A 132 17.72 14.45 13.98
N ALA A 133 18.93 14.33 13.43
CA ALA A 133 19.13 14.01 12.03
C ALA A 133 18.50 12.66 11.64
N LYS A 134 18.64 11.63 12.49
CA LYS A 134 18.07 10.30 12.29
C LYS A 134 16.55 10.32 12.24
N GLU A 135 15.91 11.02 13.17
CA GLU A 135 14.44 11.11 13.25
C GLU A 135 13.88 11.86 12.05
N LEU A 136 14.42 13.04 11.71
CA LEU A 136 13.99 13.82 10.55
C LEU A 136 14.21 13.07 9.24
N ALA A 137 15.36 12.41 9.07
CA ALA A 137 15.61 11.57 7.90
C ALA A 137 14.64 10.37 7.81
N SER A 138 14.15 9.87 8.95
CA SER A 138 13.16 8.78 8.97
C SER A 138 11.79 9.24 8.45
N PHE A 139 11.35 10.45 8.81
CA PHE A 139 10.12 11.04 8.23
C PHE A 139 10.26 11.25 6.72
N ALA A 140 11.40 11.78 6.26
CA ALA A 140 11.66 11.98 4.84
C ALA A 140 11.63 10.64 4.05
N ARG A 141 12.29 9.58 4.56
CA ARG A 141 12.25 8.24 3.95
C ARG A 141 10.86 7.61 3.95
N ALA A 142 10.01 7.97 4.89
CA ALA A 142 8.61 7.54 4.93
C ALA A 142 7.72 8.33 3.96
N GLY A 143 8.28 9.33 3.25
CA GLY A 143 7.62 10.11 2.21
C GLY A 143 6.89 11.36 2.71
N PHE A 144 7.08 11.76 3.97
CA PHE A 144 6.53 13.00 4.50
C PHE A 144 7.33 14.23 4.03
N SER A 145 6.65 15.38 3.92
CA SER A 145 7.31 16.64 3.66
C SER A 145 8.22 17.04 4.84
N SER A 146 9.21 17.90 4.58
CA SER A 146 10.09 18.43 5.64
C SER A 146 9.32 19.25 6.66
N GLU A 147 8.23 19.87 6.26
CA GLU A 147 7.34 20.64 7.13
C GLU A 147 6.62 19.71 8.13
N ILE A 148 5.92 18.69 7.63
CA ILE A 148 5.24 17.68 8.47
C ILE A 148 6.25 16.98 9.40
N GLY A 149 7.40 16.59 8.87
CA GLY A 149 8.43 15.92 9.67
C GLY A 149 8.91 16.78 10.83
N ARG A 150 9.15 18.10 10.60
CA ARG A 150 9.54 19.06 11.65
C ARG A 150 8.41 19.33 12.63
N GLN A 151 7.20 19.54 12.13
CA GLN A 151 6.03 19.76 12.98
C GLN A 151 5.84 18.63 14.00
N VAL A 152 5.90 17.37 13.56
CA VAL A 152 5.76 16.23 14.46
C VAL A 152 7.00 16.04 15.35
N PHE A 153 8.20 16.33 14.83
CA PHE A 153 9.43 16.27 15.62
C PHE A 153 9.41 17.21 16.83
N GLU A 154 8.82 18.41 16.68
CA GLU A 154 8.74 19.48 17.69
C GLU A 154 7.44 19.46 18.50
N MET A 155 6.46 18.63 18.11
CA MET A 155 5.14 18.55 18.73
C MET A 155 5.22 18.11 20.21
N HIS A 156 4.38 18.67 21.05
CA HIS A 156 4.20 18.18 22.42
C HIS A 156 3.41 16.87 22.43
N ARG A 157 3.61 16.06 23.47
CA ARG A 157 2.98 14.74 23.56
C ARG A 157 1.46 14.82 23.63
N ASP A 158 0.92 15.78 24.37
CA ASP A 158 -0.52 15.94 24.52
C ASP A 158 -1.20 16.31 23.19
N ASP A 159 -0.56 17.17 22.37
CA ASP A 159 -1.04 17.52 21.03
C ASP A 159 -1.00 16.29 20.10
N ALA A 160 0.06 15.49 20.20
CA ALA A 160 0.17 14.26 19.41
C ALA A 160 -0.90 13.22 19.79
N GLU A 161 -1.19 13.06 21.08
CA GLU A 161 -2.27 12.17 21.53
C GLU A 161 -3.65 12.71 21.09
N LEU A 162 -3.86 14.03 21.08
CA LEU A 162 -5.07 14.65 20.54
C LEU A 162 -5.26 14.32 19.06
N VAL A 163 -4.22 14.54 18.22
CA VAL A 163 -4.23 14.18 16.78
C VAL A 163 -4.58 12.70 16.55
N LEU A 164 -4.16 11.82 17.45
CA LEU A 164 -4.48 10.39 17.34
C LEU A 164 -5.91 10.05 17.77
N SER A 165 -6.53 10.87 18.64
CA SER A 165 -7.87 10.63 19.16
C SER A 165 -8.99 11.16 18.25
N GLU A 166 -8.73 12.12 17.37
CA GLU A 166 -9.73 12.80 16.53
C GLU A 166 -10.43 11.90 15.50
N ASP A 167 -9.97 10.66 15.27
CA ASP A 167 -10.51 9.73 14.27
C ASP A 167 -11.26 8.53 14.88
N VAL A 168 -11.80 8.64 16.07
CA VAL A 168 -12.60 7.58 16.72
C VAL A 168 -14.13 7.83 16.52
N ALA A 169 -14.47 8.74 15.61
CA ALA A 169 -15.87 9.02 15.25
C ALA A 169 -16.26 8.39 13.91
#